data_6fc49013af163b1253e3e63a565a4e1d
#
_entry.id   6fc49013af163b1253e3e63a565a4e1d
#
_cell.length_a   1.000
_cell.length_b   1.000
_cell.length_c   1.000
_cell.angle_alpha   90.00
_cell.angle_beta   90.00
_cell.angle_gamma   90.00
#
_symmetry.space_group_name_H-M   'P 1'
#
loop_
_entity.id
_entity.type
_entity.pdbx_description
1 polymer ?
#
loop_
_entity_poly.entity_id
_entity_poly.type
_entity_poly.pdbx_seq_one_letter_code
_entity_poly.pdbx_strand_id
1 'polypeptide(L)'
;MSFLRAIVLPTLFAAAVGISLAAAVPSTSSGTISSLSPCSAIISAPLLPSQYYGIEMVTTRRVPGTGRAVGTGMVNFARSPFGVAVSPSGSYVYDLSLSIDRIKAPRRGAYTAWAVAPDLQDVVRLGVIEEGQVASARVTWNKFLVVVTLEPSTEPTARWHGPVVMRGMSRSSMMHTLAGHGPFEN
;
A
#
# COMPACT_ATOMS: atom_id res chain seq x y z
N MET A 1 17.81 -48.26 9.06
CA MET A 1 17.86 -48.13 10.51
C MET A 1 16.91 -47.00 10.90
N SER A 2 15.89 -47.40 11.60
CA SER A 2 14.92 -46.75 12.49
C SER A 2 14.27 -45.42 12.10
N PHE A 3 13.03 -45.56 11.66
CA PHE A 3 11.96 -44.55 11.60
C PHE A 3 11.47 -44.22 13.03
N LEU A 4 11.37 -42.93 13.39
CA LEU A 4 10.54 -42.51 14.51
C LEU A 4 9.40 -41.64 13.96
N ARG A 5 8.18 -42.17 13.96
CA ARG A 5 6.93 -41.47 13.72
C ARG A 5 6.51 -40.77 15.02
N ALA A 6 6.33 -39.48 14.99
CA ALA A 6 5.65 -38.72 16.04
C ALA A 6 4.16 -38.63 15.71
N ILE A 7 3.32 -39.18 16.61
CA ILE A 7 1.86 -39.14 16.59
C ILE A 7 1.44 -37.84 17.30
N VAL A 8 0.72 -36.96 16.60
CA VAL A 8 0.08 -35.77 17.21
C VAL A 8 -1.41 -36.13 17.46
N LEU A 9 -1.79 -36.08 18.74
CA LEU A 9 -3.19 -36.22 19.19
C LEU A 9 -3.96 -34.90 18.97
N PRO A 10 -5.23 -34.94 18.56
CA PRO A 10 -6.07 -33.73 18.54
C PRO A 10 -6.75 -33.54 19.90
N THR A 11 -6.61 -32.38 20.48
CA THR A 11 -7.35 -31.92 21.66
C THR A 11 -8.75 -31.44 21.27
N LEU A 12 -9.77 -32.13 21.78
CA LEU A 12 -11.17 -31.68 21.73
C LEU A 12 -11.37 -30.49 22.66
N PHE A 13 -11.92 -29.41 22.15
CA PHE A 13 -12.44 -28.29 22.95
C PHE A 13 -13.97 -28.43 23.04
N ALA A 14 -14.48 -28.62 24.26
CA ALA A 14 -15.91 -28.65 24.58
C ALA A 14 -16.46 -27.22 24.68
N ALA A 15 -17.53 -26.92 23.93
CA ALA A 15 -18.29 -25.69 24.02
C ALA A 15 -19.31 -25.77 25.16
N ALA A 16 -19.24 -24.89 26.13
CA ALA A 16 -20.27 -24.70 27.17
C ALA A 16 -21.29 -23.65 26.68
N VAL A 17 -22.55 -24.09 26.56
CA VAL A 17 -23.70 -23.21 26.26
C VAL A 17 -24.24 -22.68 27.59
N GLY A 18 -24.11 -21.39 27.82
CA GLY A 18 -24.70 -20.67 28.93
C GLY A 18 -26.06 -20.09 28.55
N ILE A 19 -27.13 -20.59 29.17
CA ILE A 19 -28.49 -20.06 29.05
C ILE A 19 -28.66 -18.96 30.11
N SER A 20 -28.85 -17.70 29.70
CA SER A 20 -29.21 -16.59 30.60
C SER A 20 -30.70 -16.35 30.55
N LEU A 21 -31.34 -16.51 31.71
CA LEU A 21 -32.73 -16.16 31.97
C LEU A 21 -32.87 -14.64 32.11
N ALA A 22 -33.71 -14.03 31.30
CA ALA A 22 -34.07 -12.62 31.42
C ALA A 22 -35.25 -12.45 32.38
N ALA A 23 -35.06 -11.71 33.47
CA ALA A 23 -36.13 -11.27 34.35
C ALA A 23 -36.69 -9.95 33.88
N ALA A 24 -38.01 -9.90 33.64
CA ALA A 24 -38.74 -8.71 33.30
C ALA A 24 -39.04 -7.87 34.56
N VAL A 25 -38.77 -6.58 34.52
CA VAL A 25 -39.18 -5.60 35.53
C VAL A 25 -40.22 -4.64 34.91
N PRO A 26 -41.36 -4.38 35.53
CA PRO A 26 -42.39 -3.47 34.98
C PRO A 26 -42.01 -2.01 35.20
N SER A 27 -42.16 -1.23 34.14
CA SER A 27 -41.95 0.20 34.12
C SER A 27 -43.18 0.94 34.61
N THR A 28 -43.01 1.86 35.56
CA THR A 28 -44.06 2.82 35.95
C THR A 28 -43.59 4.24 35.69
N SER A 29 -44.43 4.98 34.98
CA SER A 29 -44.78 6.42 35.01
C SER A 29 -43.79 7.50 34.59
N SER A 30 -44.20 8.15 33.53
CA SER A 30 -44.49 9.59 33.39
C SER A 30 -43.50 10.60 33.99
N GLY A 31 -42.66 11.14 33.15
CA GLY A 31 -41.97 12.38 33.37
C GLY A 31 -41.69 13.04 32.02
N THR A 32 -42.54 13.99 31.64
CA THR A 32 -42.33 14.85 30.47
C THR A 32 -41.12 15.74 30.74
N ILE A 33 -39.95 15.35 30.29
CA ILE A 33 -38.79 16.23 30.26
C ILE A 33 -38.55 16.59 28.79
N SER A 34 -38.76 17.87 28.48
CA SER A 34 -38.41 18.47 27.20
C SER A 34 -37.03 18.04 26.79
N SER A 35 -36.94 17.21 25.78
CA SER A 35 -35.66 16.78 25.20
C SER A 35 -34.99 17.98 24.52
N LEU A 36 -34.03 18.58 25.21
CA LEU A 36 -33.01 19.34 24.55
C LEU A 36 -32.29 18.34 23.64
N SER A 37 -32.60 18.41 22.36
CA SER A 37 -31.81 17.67 21.34
C SER A 37 -30.35 18.01 21.54
N PRO A 38 -29.49 17.04 21.81
CA PRO A 38 -28.05 17.30 21.71
C PRO A 38 -27.79 17.72 20.27
N CYS A 39 -27.30 18.93 20.05
CA CYS A 39 -26.63 19.28 18.81
C CYS A 39 -25.57 18.22 18.58
N SER A 40 -25.90 17.23 17.76
CA SER A 40 -24.91 16.36 17.20
C SER A 40 -24.03 17.25 16.33
N ALA A 41 -22.94 17.76 16.93
CA ALA A 41 -21.86 18.32 16.17
C ALA A 41 -21.39 17.19 15.25
N ILE A 42 -21.85 17.20 14.02
CA ILE A 42 -21.27 16.40 12.94
C ILE A 42 -19.87 16.96 12.81
N ILE A 43 -18.93 16.37 13.54
CA ILE A 43 -17.51 16.55 13.27
C ILE A 43 -17.31 15.90 11.91
N SER A 44 -17.51 16.67 10.86
CA SER A 44 -17.12 16.29 9.51
C SER A 44 -15.62 16.06 9.60
N ALA A 45 -15.21 14.79 9.69
CA ALA A 45 -13.81 14.43 9.51
C ALA A 45 -13.37 15.07 8.19
N PRO A 46 -12.26 15.81 8.16
CA PRO A 46 -11.79 16.43 6.95
C PRO A 46 -11.73 15.34 5.86
N LEU A 47 -12.47 15.57 4.77
CA LEU A 47 -12.43 14.72 3.59
C LEU A 47 -11.03 14.86 2.99
N LEU A 48 -10.08 14.11 3.54
CA LEU A 48 -8.79 13.93 2.87
C LEU A 48 -9.08 13.23 1.55
N PRO A 49 -8.58 13.76 0.43
CA PRO A 49 -8.74 13.07 -0.83
C PRO A 49 -8.24 11.64 -0.66
N SER A 50 -9.08 10.68 -0.98
CA SER A 50 -8.73 9.24 -0.90
C SER A 50 -7.56 8.91 -1.82
N GLN A 51 -7.33 9.75 -2.81
CA GLN A 51 -6.27 9.64 -3.80
C GLN A 51 -5.72 11.04 -4.10
N TYR A 52 -4.40 11.18 -4.02
CA TYR A 52 -3.74 12.44 -4.35
C TYR A 52 -3.46 12.55 -5.85
N TYR A 53 -2.82 11.54 -6.44
CA TYR A 53 -2.66 11.42 -7.90
C TYR A 53 -2.27 9.99 -8.31
N GLY A 54 -2.49 9.70 -9.60
CA GLY A 54 -2.05 8.47 -10.25
C GLY A 54 -0.71 8.65 -10.97
N ILE A 55 0.06 7.57 -11.07
CA ILE A 55 1.29 7.46 -11.86
C ILE A 55 1.05 6.42 -12.94
N GLU A 56 1.18 6.81 -14.19
CA GLU A 56 1.16 5.88 -15.31
C GLU A 56 2.55 5.26 -15.49
N MET A 57 2.59 3.93 -15.58
CA MET A 57 3.83 3.18 -15.75
C MET A 57 4.04 2.84 -17.22
N VAL A 58 5.24 3.11 -17.71
CA VAL A 58 5.64 2.83 -19.09
C VAL A 58 6.57 1.63 -19.13
N THR A 59 6.24 0.64 -19.99
CA THR A 59 7.11 -0.52 -20.20
C THR A 59 8.38 -0.16 -20.95
N THR A 60 9.51 -0.72 -20.53
CA THR A 60 10.81 -0.56 -21.20
C THR A 60 10.99 -1.49 -22.38
N ARG A 61 10.15 -2.53 -22.52
CA ARG A 61 10.23 -3.60 -23.52
C ARG A 61 11.56 -4.39 -23.50
N ARG A 62 12.38 -4.22 -22.46
CA ARG A 62 13.67 -4.91 -22.34
C ARG A 62 13.52 -6.38 -21.98
N VAL A 63 12.43 -6.76 -21.33
CA VAL A 63 12.15 -8.14 -20.94
C VAL A 63 11.08 -8.70 -21.89
N PRO A 64 11.34 -9.83 -22.55
CA PRO A 64 10.38 -10.45 -23.45
C PRO A 64 9.05 -10.77 -22.74
N GLY A 65 7.93 -10.46 -23.39
CA GLY A 65 6.58 -10.72 -22.86
C GLY A 65 5.98 -9.62 -22.00
N THR A 66 6.74 -8.55 -21.69
CA THR A 66 6.26 -7.43 -20.87
C THR A 66 5.75 -6.22 -21.68
N GLY A 67 5.85 -6.26 -23.01
CA GLY A 67 5.51 -5.12 -23.87
C GLY A 67 4.03 -4.69 -23.87
N ARG A 68 3.13 -5.54 -23.35
CA ARG A 68 1.69 -5.25 -23.20
C ARG A 68 1.28 -4.96 -21.76
N ALA A 69 2.21 -5.02 -20.83
CA ALA A 69 1.93 -4.74 -19.42
C ALA A 69 1.45 -3.30 -19.24
N VAL A 70 0.45 -3.12 -18.42
CA VAL A 70 -0.11 -1.82 -18.01
C VAL A 70 0.07 -1.73 -16.51
N GLY A 71 0.76 -0.71 -16.04
CA GLY A 71 0.98 -0.47 -14.63
C GLY A 71 0.41 0.87 -14.21
N THR A 72 -0.21 0.88 -13.04
CA THR A 72 -0.76 2.10 -12.43
C THR A 72 -0.28 2.20 -10.99
N GLY A 73 0.42 3.27 -10.70
CA GLY A 73 0.77 3.67 -9.33
C GLY A 73 -0.27 4.64 -8.79
N MET A 74 -0.61 4.50 -7.51
CA MET A 74 -1.51 5.42 -6.80
C MET A 74 -0.74 6.00 -5.63
N VAL A 75 -0.79 7.32 -5.52
CA VAL A 75 -0.16 8.08 -4.43
C VAL A 75 -1.25 8.70 -3.59
N ASN A 76 -1.23 8.39 -2.31
CA ASN A 76 -2.15 8.96 -1.32
C ASN A 76 -1.34 9.62 -0.21
N PHE A 77 -1.92 10.60 0.46
CA PHE A 77 -1.37 11.05 1.72
C PHE A 77 -1.56 9.97 2.79
N ALA A 78 -0.49 9.62 3.50
CA ALA A 78 -0.61 8.76 4.65
C ALA A 78 -1.42 9.44 5.74
N ARG A 79 -2.30 8.69 6.39
CA ARG A 79 -3.19 9.21 7.43
C ARG A 79 -2.48 9.31 8.78
N SER A 80 -2.83 10.32 9.55
CA SER A 80 -2.48 10.45 10.95
C SER A 80 -3.72 10.82 11.76
N PRO A 81 -3.71 10.70 13.09
CA PRO A 81 -4.82 11.13 13.94
C PRO A 81 -5.19 12.61 13.78
N PHE A 82 -4.24 13.43 13.30
CA PHE A 82 -4.41 14.86 13.10
C PHE A 82 -4.59 15.27 11.63
N GLY A 83 -4.87 14.31 10.74
CA GLY A 83 -5.04 14.54 9.31
C GLY A 83 -3.97 13.84 8.49
N VAL A 84 -3.11 14.60 7.80
CA VAL A 84 -2.01 14.06 6.98
C VAL A 84 -0.80 13.76 7.85
N ALA A 85 -0.14 12.62 7.60
CA ALA A 85 1.09 12.26 8.30
C ALA A 85 2.27 13.10 7.77
N VAL A 86 3.09 13.54 8.71
CA VAL A 86 4.32 14.30 8.44
C VAL A 86 5.49 13.56 9.04
N SER A 87 6.61 13.49 8.33
CA SER A 87 7.85 12.90 8.80
C SER A 87 8.54 13.79 9.85
N PRO A 88 9.49 13.28 10.61
CA PRO A 88 10.29 14.10 11.53
C PRO A 88 11.05 15.25 10.83
N SER A 89 11.34 15.13 9.55
CA SER A 89 11.96 16.18 8.73
C SER A 89 10.98 17.24 8.20
N GLY A 90 9.68 17.12 8.52
CA GLY A 90 8.64 18.06 8.07
C GLY A 90 8.06 17.74 6.69
N SER A 91 8.49 16.67 6.02
CA SER A 91 7.95 16.25 4.72
C SER A 91 6.65 15.48 4.89
N TYR A 92 5.74 15.59 3.93
CA TYR A 92 4.56 14.72 3.89
C TYR A 92 4.95 13.27 3.70
N VAL A 93 4.18 12.39 4.33
CA VAL A 93 4.31 10.94 4.15
C VAL A 93 3.25 10.49 3.14
N TYR A 94 3.67 9.73 2.14
CA TYR A 94 2.80 9.20 1.10
C TYR A 94 2.70 7.68 1.21
N ASP A 95 1.50 7.17 1.08
CA ASP A 95 1.23 5.75 0.84
C ASP A 95 1.22 5.55 -0.68
N LEU A 96 2.22 4.84 -1.18
CA LEU A 96 2.36 4.49 -2.59
C LEU A 96 1.90 3.05 -2.78
N SER A 97 1.01 2.82 -3.73
CA SER A 97 0.58 1.49 -4.16
C SER A 97 0.72 1.34 -5.67
N LEU A 98 1.09 0.15 -6.11
CA LEU A 98 1.32 -0.16 -7.51
C LEU A 98 0.58 -1.45 -7.88
N SER A 99 -0.17 -1.40 -8.98
CA SER A 99 -0.78 -2.56 -9.62
C SER A 99 -0.28 -2.72 -11.05
N ILE A 100 -0.22 -3.97 -11.53
CA ILE A 100 0.16 -4.27 -12.91
C ILE A 100 -0.83 -5.27 -13.49
N ASP A 101 -1.30 -4.96 -14.68
CA ASP A 101 -2.17 -5.82 -15.48
C ASP A 101 -1.47 -6.25 -16.76
N ARG A 102 -1.93 -7.34 -17.37
CA ARG A 102 -1.44 -7.90 -18.63
C ARG A 102 0.07 -8.20 -18.65
N ILE A 103 0.63 -8.53 -17.49
CA ILE A 103 2.00 -8.98 -17.35
C ILE A 103 2.01 -10.51 -17.24
N LYS A 104 2.81 -11.17 -18.07
CA LYS A 104 2.98 -12.61 -17.96
C LYS A 104 3.93 -12.92 -16.81
N ALA A 105 3.60 -13.95 -16.03
CA ALA A 105 4.51 -14.50 -15.03
C ALA A 105 5.89 -14.77 -15.66
N PRO A 106 6.99 -14.40 -14.99
CA PRO A 106 8.33 -14.61 -15.52
C PRO A 106 8.65 -16.10 -15.48
N ARG A 107 9.47 -16.57 -16.45
CA ARG A 107 9.94 -17.97 -16.46
C ARG A 107 10.87 -18.29 -15.30
N ARG A 108 11.60 -17.31 -14.83
CA ARG A 108 12.53 -17.37 -13.69
C ARG A 108 12.53 -16.04 -12.97
N GLY A 109 12.76 -16.06 -11.66
CA GLY A 109 12.76 -14.86 -10.83
C GLY A 109 11.37 -14.32 -10.53
N ALA A 110 11.28 -13.07 -10.12
CA ALA A 110 10.06 -12.39 -9.75
C ALA A 110 10.11 -10.91 -10.16
N TYR A 111 8.96 -10.35 -10.48
CA TYR A 111 8.87 -8.90 -10.63
C TYR A 111 8.85 -8.26 -9.25
N THR A 112 9.68 -7.26 -9.07
CA THR A 112 9.75 -6.50 -7.81
C THR A 112 9.58 -5.02 -8.10
N ALA A 113 8.75 -4.37 -7.32
CA ALA A 113 8.47 -2.95 -7.40
C ALA A 113 9.29 -2.15 -6.38
N TRP A 114 9.74 -0.96 -6.79
CA TRP A 114 10.61 -0.09 -6.04
C TRP A 114 10.19 1.37 -6.20
N ALA A 115 10.33 2.16 -5.15
CA ALA A 115 10.38 3.61 -5.22
C ALA A 115 11.81 4.09 -5.02
N VAL A 116 12.22 5.09 -5.78
CA VAL A 116 13.60 5.57 -5.84
C VAL A 116 13.62 7.07 -5.68
N ALA A 117 14.39 7.57 -4.73
CA ALA A 117 14.58 9.00 -4.54
C ALA A 117 15.37 9.64 -5.71
N PRO A 118 15.32 10.96 -5.87
CA PRO A 118 15.96 11.66 -7.00
C PRO A 118 17.46 11.45 -7.10
N ASP A 119 18.14 11.33 -5.98
CA ASP A 119 19.58 11.10 -5.89
C ASP A 119 19.99 9.66 -6.21
N LEU A 120 19.02 8.78 -6.44
CA LEU A 120 19.18 7.35 -6.64
C LEU A 120 19.89 6.62 -5.47
N GLN A 121 20.07 7.27 -4.34
CA GLN A 121 20.68 6.68 -3.16
C GLN A 121 19.66 5.94 -2.32
N ASP A 122 18.55 6.59 -2.06
CA ASP A 122 17.47 6.03 -1.29
C ASP A 122 16.52 5.21 -2.17
N VAL A 123 16.35 3.96 -1.78
CA VAL A 123 15.49 2.99 -2.48
C VAL A 123 14.58 2.33 -1.47
N VAL A 124 13.28 2.33 -1.74
CA VAL A 124 12.28 1.62 -0.95
C VAL A 124 11.69 0.51 -1.79
N ARG A 125 11.77 -0.72 -1.29
CA ARG A 125 11.14 -1.88 -1.91
C ARG A 125 9.64 -1.88 -1.58
N LEU A 126 8.80 -1.85 -2.61
CA LEU A 126 7.35 -1.99 -2.43
C LEU A 126 6.95 -3.46 -2.22
N GLY A 127 7.65 -4.37 -2.86
CA GLY A 127 7.42 -5.81 -2.76
C GLY A 127 7.46 -6.52 -4.11
N VAL A 128 7.25 -7.83 -4.06
CA VAL A 128 7.00 -8.65 -5.25
C VAL A 128 5.63 -8.27 -5.79
N ILE A 129 5.50 -8.23 -7.10
CA ILE A 129 4.27 -7.88 -7.78
C ILE A 129 3.91 -8.92 -8.83
N GLU A 130 2.68 -9.36 -8.81
CA GLU A 130 2.07 -10.29 -9.76
C GLU A 130 0.84 -9.64 -10.39
N GLU A 131 0.37 -10.19 -11.49
CA GLU A 131 -0.85 -9.69 -12.14
C GLU A 131 -2.03 -9.68 -11.17
N GLY A 132 -2.72 -8.53 -11.08
CA GLY A 132 -3.85 -8.34 -10.19
C GLY A 132 -3.51 -8.15 -8.71
N GLN A 133 -2.24 -8.18 -8.33
CA GLN A 133 -1.79 -7.88 -6.97
C GLN A 133 -1.35 -6.42 -6.84
N VAL A 134 -1.37 -5.93 -5.60
CA VAL A 134 -0.94 -4.57 -5.26
C VAL A 134 0.29 -4.64 -4.35
N ALA A 135 1.38 -4.06 -4.82
CA ALA A 135 2.55 -3.80 -3.98
C ALA A 135 2.46 -2.40 -3.38
N SER A 136 2.84 -2.22 -2.11
CA SER A 136 2.72 -0.92 -1.45
C SER A 136 3.87 -0.64 -0.49
N ALA A 137 4.20 0.67 -0.35
CA ALA A 137 5.16 1.15 0.63
C ALA A 137 4.89 2.62 0.98
N ARG A 138 5.54 3.12 2.02
CA ARG A 138 5.55 4.52 2.39
C ARG A 138 6.80 5.22 1.91
N VAL A 139 6.64 6.43 1.39
CA VAL A 139 7.73 7.32 0.99
C VAL A 139 7.52 8.72 1.55
N THR A 140 8.62 9.42 1.79
CA THR A 140 8.61 10.81 2.30
C THR A 140 9.11 11.79 1.25
N TRP A 141 9.34 11.33 0.03
CA TRP A 141 9.85 12.13 -1.07
C TRP A 141 8.71 12.62 -1.96
N ASN A 142 8.70 13.86 -2.30
CA ASN A 142 7.76 14.42 -3.28
C ASN A 142 8.20 14.10 -4.73
N LYS A 143 9.51 14.10 -4.98
CA LYS A 143 10.09 13.68 -6.26
C LYS A 143 10.61 12.25 -6.12
N PHE A 144 10.14 11.33 -6.96
CA PHE A 144 10.62 9.95 -6.99
C PHE A 144 10.28 9.26 -8.30
N LEU A 145 11.03 8.21 -8.60
CA LEU A 145 10.69 7.23 -9.64
C LEU A 145 10.07 5.99 -9.01
N VAL A 146 9.17 5.38 -9.75
CA VAL A 146 8.69 4.02 -9.50
C VAL A 146 9.27 3.14 -10.60
N VAL A 147 9.93 2.06 -10.22
CA VAL A 147 10.46 1.08 -11.17
C VAL A 147 9.99 -0.32 -10.81
N VAL A 148 9.79 -1.13 -11.82
CA VAL A 148 9.56 -2.56 -11.69
C VAL A 148 10.70 -3.28 -12.40
N THR A 149 11.32 -4.23 -11.71
CA THR A 149 12.46 -4.99 -12.19
C THR A 149 12.16 -6.48 -12.20
N LEU A 150 12.89 -7.23 -13.01
CA LEU A 150 12.85 -8.69 -12.98
C LEU A 150 14.04 -9.17 -12.15
N GLU A 151 13.77 -9.50 -10.89
CA GLU A 151 14.80 -9.98 -9.96
C GLU A 151 15.00 -11.49 -10.05
N PRO A 152 16.21 -12.00 -9.78
CA PRO A 152 16.49 -13.42 -9.84
C PRO A 152 15.76 -14.24 -8.77
N SER A 153 15.38 -13.62 -7.66
CA SER A 153 14.64 -14.24 -6.56
C SER A 153 13.67 -13.26 -5.90
N THR A 154 12.83 -13.78 -5.02
CA THR A 154 11.91 -12.99 -4.18
C THR A 154 12.54 -12.45 -2.91
N GLU A 155 13.78 -12.84 -2.63
CA GLU A 155 14.49 -12.44 -1.42
C GLU A 155 14.62 -10.90 -1.33
N PRO A 156 14.46 -10.34 -0.15
CA PRO A 156 14.63 -8.91 0.06
C PRO A 156 16.09 -8.49 -0.19
N THR A 157 16.27 -7.52 -1.06
CA THR A 157 17.56 -6.86 -1.32
C THR A 157 17.44 -5.37 -1.06
N ALA A 158 18.53 -4.69 -0.77
CA ALA A 158 18.55 -3.25 -0.58
C ALA A 158 18.34 -2.48 -1.89
N ARG A 159 18.71 -3.08 -3.01
CA ARG A 159 18.58 -2.52 -4.37
C ARG A 159 18.26 -3.62 -5.37
N TRP A 160 17.76 -3.21 -6.52
CA TRP A 160 17.53 -4.13 -7.63
C TRP A 160 18.84 -4.49 -8.34
N HIS A 161 18.85 -5.66 -8.93
CA HIS A 161 19.97 -6.19 -9.74
C HIS A 161 19.51 -6.53 -11.16
N GLY A 162 18.25 -6.80 -11.31
CA GLY A 162 17.66 -7.23 -12.57
C GLY A 162 17.33 -6.08 -13.51
N PRO A 163 16.96 -6.41 -14.76
CA PRO A 163 16.57 -5.41 -15.76
C PRO A 163 15.27 -4.72 -15.38
N VAL A 164 15.21 -3.41 -15.66
CA VAL A 164 13.99 -2.61 -15.48
C VAL A 164 12.96 -3.01 -16.54
N VAL A 165 11.78 -3.40 -16.08
CA VAL A 165 10.63 -3.82 -16.89
C VAL A 165 9.69 -2.66 -17.18
N MET A 166 9.38 -1.89 -16.14
CA MET A 166 8.51 -0.72 -16.22
C MET A 166 9.08 0.42 -15.38
N ARG A 167 8.71 1.64 -15.74
CA ARG A 167 9.06 2.84 -15.00
C ARG A 167 7.91 3.85 -15.04
N GLY A 168 7.77 4.60 -13.97
CA GLY A 168 6.90 5.76 -13.86
C GLY A 168 7.56 6.81 -12.98
N MET A 169 7.07 8.01 -12.97
CA MET A 169 7.60 9.06 -12.11
C MET A 169 6.51 9.82 -11.40
N SER A 170 6.83 10.33 -10.22
CA SER A 170 5.93 11.18 -9.46
C SER A 170 5.58 12.45 -10.24
N ARG A 171 4.44 13.04 -9.90
CA ARG A 171 3.97 14.27 -10.54
C ARG A 171 5.01 15.39 -10.45
N SER A 172 5.67 15.54 -9.30
CA SER A 172 6.71 16.54 -9.11
C SER A 172 7.94 16.27 -9.97
N SER A 173 8.39 15.02 -10.10
CA SER A 173 9.49 14.65 -11.02
C SER A 173 9.14 14.94 -12.48
N MET A 174 7.91 14.65 -12.90
CA MET A 174 7.43 14.93 -14.26
C MET A 174 7.42 16.42 -14.55
N MET A 175 6.95 17.24 -13.60
CA MET A 175 6.93 18.72 -13.77
C MET A 175 8.34 19.29 -13.91
N HIS A 176 9.32 18.79 -13.16
CA HIS A 176 10.72 19.19 -13.32
C HIS A 176 11.27 18.88 -14.71
N THR A 177 10.96 17.69 -15.23
CA THR A 177 11.37 17.30 -16.59
C THR A 177 10.74 18.21 -17.65
N LEU A 178 9.47 18.58 -17.51
CA LEU A 178 8.77 19.47 -18.43
C LEU A 178 9.31 20.91 -18.37
N ALA A 179 9.83 21.34 -17.22
CA ALA A 179 10.48 22.65 -17.05
C ALA A 179 11.90 22.71 -17.61
N GLY A 180 12.39 21.65 -18.26
CA GLY A 180 13.73 21.58 -18.85
C GLY A 180 14.83 21.15 -17.88
N HIS A 181 14.47 20.83 -16.64
CA HIS A 181 15.37 20.21 -15.69
C HIS A 181 15.25 18.70 -15.80
N GLY A 182 16.31 17.96 -15.56
CA GLY A 182 16.25 16.51 -15.39
C GLY A 182 15.34 16.15 -14.20
N PRO A 183 14.75 14.95 -14.18
CA PRO A 183 13.83 14.58 -13.09
C PRO A 183 14.52 14.56 -11.73
N PHE A 184 15.84 14.56 -11.71
CA PHE A 184 16.69 14.46 -10.53
C PHE A 184 17.67 15.65 -10.37
N GLU A 185 17.58 16.67 -11.20
CA GLU A 185 18.35 17.90 -11.01
C GLU A 185 17.73 18.74 -9.89
N ASN A 186 18.57 19.26 -9.01
CA ASN A 186 18.20 20.11 -7.88
C ASN A 186 18.08 21.58 -8.31
#